data_2334bdd8023800573c4edd64dea3f5e8
#
_entry.id   2334bdd8023800573c4edd64dea3f5e8
#
_cell.length_a   1.000
_cell.length_b   1.000
_cell.length_c   1.000
_cell.angle_alpha   90.00
_cell.angle_beta   90.00
_cell.angle_gamma   90.00
#
_symmetry.space_group_name_H-M   'P 1'
#
loop_
_entity.id
_entity.type
_entity.pdbx_description
1 polymer ?
#
loop_
_entity_poly.entity_id
_entity_poly.type
_entity_poly.pdbx_seq_one_letter_code
_entity_poly.pdbx_strand_id
1 'polypeptide(L)'
;MELALITAQQVAVLFLLIGTGMVAVKTGVLKLENKQALSNLLVYIIVPAMVVNSYRMEFSAQILRNLLAAFGMSVLSVLLGTVITLLLTARKTGSRMPIFRFACIFSNAAYMGFPLISALFGSEGLLYASAYVTVFNILLWTLGYGLVSGGSSVKEVARSLVRTPVLYAIVVGLGIYLLQIPLPALITQPLELLAGVNTPLSMLITGMLIAAGDAVSYTHLTLPTT
;
A
#
# COMPACT_ATOMS: atom_id res chain seq x y z
N MET A 1 -19.79 -15.88 13.01
CA MET A 1 -20.58 -14.62 13.05
C MET A 1 -19.78 -13.46 13.63
N GLU A 2 -19.06 -13.65 14.73
CA GLU A 2 -18.26 -12.57 15.37
C GLU A 2 -17.18 -11.97 14.44
N LEU A 3 -16.40 -12.80 13.75
CA LEU A 3 -15.34 -12.30 12.85
C LEU A 3 -15.91 -11.44 11.71
N ALA A 4 -17.06 -11.85 11.14
CA ALA A 4 -17.69 -11.07 10.08
C ALA A 4 -18.21 -9.71 10.59
N LEU A 5 -18.73 -9.66 11.82
CA LEU A 5 -19.19 -8.43 12.44
C LEU A 5 -18.00 -7.49 12.75
N ILE A 6 -16.92 -8.04 13.32
CA ILE A 6 -15.67 -7.29 13.56
C ILE A 6 -15.11 -6.73 12.24
N THR A 7 -15.07 -7.55 11.20
CA THR A 7 -14.60 -7.11 9.87
C THR A 7 -15.48 -5.98 9.32
N ALA A 8 -16.81 -6.14 9.39
CA ALA A 8 -17.73 -5.11 8.92
C ALA A 8 -17.58 -3.79 9.70
N GLN A 9 -17.42 -3.87 11.03
CA GLN A 9 -17.16 -2.71 11.87
C GLN A 9 -15.84 -2.02 11.51
N GLN A 10 -14.75 -2.77 11.31
CA GLN A 10 -13.47 -2.19 10.92
C GLN A 10 -13.55 -1.53 9.54
N VAL A 11 -14.20 -2.16 8.58
CA VAL A 11 -14.42 -1.58 7.25
C VAL A 11 -15.26 -0.29 7.37
N ALA A 12 -16.30 -0.26 8.19
CA ALA A 12 -17.09 0.95 8.44
C ALA A 12 -16.23 2.09 9.02
N VAL A 13 -15.35 1.79 9.98
CA VAL A 13 -14.39 2.77 10.54
C VAL A 13 -13.48 3.34 9.46
N LEU A 14 -12.94 2.49 8.57
CA LEU A 14 -12.10 2.96 7.47
C LEU A 14 -12.88 3.88 6.52
N PHE A 15 -14.14 3.55 6.19
CA PHE A 15 -14.99 4.43 5.36
C PHE A 15 -15.32 5.76 6.04
N LEU A 16 -15.54 5.78 7.35
CA LEU A 16 -15.74 7.03 8.10
C LEU A 16 -14.49 7.93 8.02
N LEU A 17 -13.30 7.36 8.16
CA LEU A 17 -12.05 8.09 8.01
C LEU A 17 -11.86 8.62 6.57
N ILE A 18 -12.20 7.83 5.55
CA ILE A 18 -12.22 8.27 4.15
C ILE A 18 -13.19 9.45 3.99
N GLY A 19 -14.42 9.32 4.54
CA GLY A 19 -15.42 10.39 4.55
C GLY A 19 -14.89 11.66 5.20
N THR A 20 -14.19 11.54 6.32
CA THR A 20 -13.53 12.69 6.99
C THR A 20 -12.53 13.37 6.08
N GLY A 21 -11.71 12.62 5.33
CA GLY A 21 -10.78 13.17 4.35
C GLY A 21 -11.48 13.93 3.21
N MET A 22 -12.60 13.37 2.70
CA MET A 22 -13.42 14.04 1.68
C MET A 22 -14.04 15.34 2.20
N VAL A 23 -14.59 15.33 3.42
CA VAL A 23 -15.17 16.52 4.07
C VAL A 23 -14.10 17.57 4.30
N ALA A 24 -12.92 17.20 4.79
CA ALA A 24 -11.81 18.13 5.01
C ALA A 24 -11.38 18.87 3.74
N VAL A 25 -11.44 18.20 2.58
CA VAL A 25 -11.18 18.86 1.28
C VAL A 25 -12.34 19.77 0.90
N LYS A 26 -13.59 19.30 1.01
CA LYS A 26 -14.77 20.10 0.62
C LYS A 26 -14.96 21.35 1.48
N THR A 27 -14.57 21.30 2.75
CA THR A 27 -14.62 22.44 3.67
C THR A 27 -13.40 23.36 3.58
N GLY A 28 -12.39 23.01 2.78
CA GLY A 28 -11.17 23.81 2.61
C GLY A 28 -10.15 23.66 3.76
N VAL A 29 -10.40 22.81 4.76
CA VAL A 29 -9.45 22.50 5.85
C VAL A 29 -8.17 21.87 5.28
N LEU A 30 -8.33 20.97 4.29
CA LEU A 30 -7.22 20.39 3.53
C LEU A 30 -7.32 20.82 2.07
N LYS A 31 -6.24 21.35 1.54
CA LYS A 31 -6.12 21.65 0.12
C LYS A 31 -5.61 20.43 -0.65
N LEU A 32 -6.09 20.22 -1.87
CA LEU A 32 -5.64 19.11 -2.72
C LEU A 32 -4.14 19.17 -3.04
N GLU A 33 -3.54 20.34 -3.02
CA GLU A 33 -2.09 20.55 -3.17
C GLU A 33 -1.28 19.82 -2.09
N ASN A 34 -1.83 19.71 -0.88
CA ASN A 34 -1.17 19.06 0.26
C ASN A 34 -1.12 17.53 0.15
N LYS A 35 -1.86 16.92 -0.79
CA LYS A 35 -1.90 15.46 -0.96
C LYS A 35 -0.52 14.86 -1.15
N GLN A 36 0.34 15.52 -1.92
CA GLN A 36 1.69 15.02 -2.20
C GLN A 36 2.57 15.03 -0.94
N ALA A 37 2.50 16.09 -0.13
CA ALA A 37 3.24 16.18 1.12
C ALA A 37 2.79 15.11 2.14
N LEU A 38 1.46 14.93 2.28
CA LEU A 38 0.89 13.89 3.16
C LEU A 38 1.23 12.48 2.66
N SER A 39 1.15 12.24 1.34
CA SER A 39 1.55 10.95 0.75
C SER A 39 3.05 10.68 0.95
N ASN A 40 3.90 11.68 0.81
CA ASN A 40 5.33 11.54 1.07
C ASN A 40 5.60 11.21 2.55
N LEU A 41 4.94 11.91 3.48
CA LEU A 41 5.02 11.61 4.91
C LEU A 41 4.63 10.16 5.20
N LEU A 42 3.52 9.70 4.61
CA LEU A 42 3.05 8.33 4.77
C LEU A 42 4.08 7.32 4.22
N VAL A 43 4.52 7.49 2.97
CA VAL A 43 5.36 6.50 2.27
C VAL A 43 6.79 6.50 2.77
N TYR A 44 7.36 7.67 3.12
CA TYR A 44 8.79 7.77 3.47
C TYR A 44 9.06 7.67 4.97
N ILE A 45 8.07 7.89 5.84
CA ILE A 45 8.27 7.90 7.29
C ILE A 45 7.34 6.90 7.97
N ILE A 46 6.02 7.01 7.78
CA ILE A 46 5.04 6.27 8.57
C ILE A 46 5.00 4.79 8.20
N VAL A 47 4.90 4.46 6.91
CA VAL A 47 4.90 3.06 6.45
C VAL A 47 6.20 2.35 6.80
N PRO A 48 7.40 2.91 6.58
CA PRO A 48 8.64 2.30 7.07
C PRO A 48 8.66 2.06 8.58
N ALA A 49 8.23 3.03 9.39
CA ALA A 49 8.17 2.88 10.85
C ALA A 49 7.20 1.76 11.26
N MET A 50 6.02 1.71 10.64
CA MET A 50 5.02 0.65 10.86
C MET A 50 5.57 -0.73 10.49
N VAL A 51 6.26 -0.85 9.35
CA VAL A 51 6.86 -2.11 8.91
C VAL A 51 7.93 -2.55 9.89
N VAL A 52 8.88 -1.69 10.26
CA VAL A 52 9.90 -2.04 11.27
C VAL A 52 9.24 -2.47 12.59
N ASN A 53 8.20 -1.75 13.02
CA ASN A 53 7.47 -2.07 14.24
C ASN A 53 6.78 -3.45 14.18
N SER A 54 6.28 -3.88 13.01
CA SER A 54 5.62 -5.18 12.85
C SER A 54 6.58 -6.38 12.99
N TYR A 55 7.87 -6.17 12.75
CA TYR A 55 8.90 -7.20 12.92
C TYR A 55 9.42 -7.33 14.36
N ARG A 56 8.98 -6.46 15.28
CA ARG A 56 9.35 -6.49 16.70
C ARG A 56 8.49 -7.50 17.46
N MET A 57 8.72 -8.76 17.21
CA MET A 57 8.05 -9.87 17.90
C MET A 57 9.06 -10.96 18.22
N GLU A 58 8.71 -11.83 19.14
CA GLU A 58 9.54 -12.98 19.50
C GLU A 58 9.73 -13.92 18.29
N PHE A 59 10.94 -14.43 18.16
CA PHE A 59 11.26 -15.36 17.08
C PHE A 59 10.44 -16.65 17.23
N SER A 60 9.79 -17.03 16.15
CA SER A 60 9.08 -18.30 16.03
C SER A 60 9.39 -18.93 14.67
N ALA A 61 9.84 -20.20 14.69
CA ALA A 61 10.07 -20.94 13.46
C ALA A 61 8.78 -21.11 12.64
N GLN A 62 7.61 -21.12 13.30
CA GLN A 62 6.31 -21.15 12.63
C GLN A 62 6.04 -19.84 11.89
N ILE A 63 6.25 -18.68 12.55
CA ILE A 63 6.09 -17.36 11.93
C ILE A 63 7.06 -17.20 10.76
N LEU A 64 8.30 -17.65 10.90
CA LEU A 64 9.27 -17.61 9.80
C LEU A 64 8.83 -18.46 8.60
N ARG A 65 8.32 -19.68 8.82
CA ARG A 65 7.77 -20.51 7.74
C ARG A 65 6.57 -19.86 7.07
N ASN A 66 5.66 -19.27 7.85
CA ASN A 66 4.50 -18.56 7.35
C ASN A 66 4.92 -17.31 6.54
N LEU A 67 5.96 -16.60 6.99
CA LEU A 67 6.52 -15.45 6.26
C LEU A 67 7.09 -15.88 4.89
N LEU A 68 7.86 -16.96 4.84
CA LEU A 68 8.37 -17.51 3.59
C LEU A 68 7.24 -17.99 2.67
N ALA A 69 6.21 -18.65 3.23
CA ALA A 69 5.02 -19.02 2.49
C ALA A 69 4.27 -17.78 1.96
N ALA A 70 4.17 -16.70 2.77
CA ALA A 70 3.57 -15.44 2.34
C ALA A 70 4.32 -14.81 1.14
N PHE A 71 5.65 -14.86 1.11
CA PHE A 71 6.43 -14.45 -0.07
C PHE A 71 6.07 -15.27 -1.30
N GLY A 72 6.04 -16.62 -1.19
CA GLY A 72 5.69 -17.51 -2.30
C GLY A 72 4.25 -17.29 -2.81
N MET A 73 3.30 -17.20 -1.89
CA MET A 73 1.89 -16.94 -2.21
C MET A 73 1.70 -15.55 -2.84
N SER A 74 2.49 -14.57 -2.45
CA SER A 74 2.45 -13.22 -3.03
C SER A 74 2.90 -13.22 -4.49
N VAL A 75 3.99 -13.93 -4.80
CA VAL A 75 4.46 -14.11 -6.19
C VAL A 75 3.37 -14.78 -7.01
N LEU A 76 2.82 -15.90 -6.50
CA LEU A 76 1.77 -16.65 -7.17
C LEU A 76 0.53 -15.78 -7.43
N SER A 77 0.08 -15.02 -6.43
CA SER A 77 -1.11 -14.16 -6.52
C SER A 77 -0.95 -13.08 -7.61
N VAL A 78 0.17 -12.35 -7.63
CA VAL A 78 0.39 -11.30 -8.63
C VAL A 78 0.58 -11.88 -10.02
N LEU A 79 1.28 -13.03 -10.16
CA LEU A 79 1.43 -13.70 -11.45
C LEU A 79 0.10 -14.25 -11.98
N LEU A 80 -0.73 -14.88 -11.14
CA LEU A 80 -2.06 -15.32 -11.53
C LEU A 80 -2.94 -14.13 -11.93
N GLY A 81 -2.97 -13.06 -11.16
CA GLY A 81 -3.68 -11.82 -11.51
C GLY A 81 -3.23 -11.26 -12.86
N THR A 82 -1.91 -11.30 -13.11
CA THR A 82 -1.32 -10.88 -14.41
C THR A 82 -1.83 -11.77 -15.56
N VAL A 83 -1.70 -13.09 -15.41
CA VAL A 83 -2.13 -14.06 -16.45
C VAL A 83 -3.63 -13.92 -16.74
N ILE A 84 -4.47 -13.88 -15.69
CA ILE A 84 -5.92 -13.73 -15.85
C ILE A 84 -6.25 -12.42 -16.57
N THR A 85 -5.65 -11.30 -16.15
CA THR A 85 -5.87 -9.99 -16.77
C THR A 85 -5.47 -10.00 -18.25
N LEU A 86 -4.31 -10.56 -18.58
CA LEU A 86 -3.82 -10.64 -19.95
C LEU A 86 -4.72 -11.52 -20.81
N LEU A 87 -5.17 -12.67 -20.31
CA LEU A 87 -6.10 -13.57 -21.02
C LEU A 87 -7.44 -12.90 -21.29
N LEU A 88 -8.05 -12.27 -20.28
CA LEU A 88 -9.35 -11.59 -20.40
C LEU A 88 -9.29 -10.36 -21.32
N THR A 89 -8.13 -9.76 -21.45
CA THR A 89 -7.92 -8.56 -22.28
C THR A 89 -7.16 -8.83 -23.57
N ALA A 90 -6.85 -10.09 -23.91
CA ALA A 90 -6.00 -10.46 -25.05
C ALA A 90 -6.53 -9.90 -26.39
N ARG A 91 -7.85 -9.90 -26.56
CA ARG A 91 -8.51 -9.40 -27.78
C ARG A 91 -8.85 -7.91 -27.74
N LYS A 92 -8.57 -7.24 -26.61
CA LYS A 92 -8.88 -5.80 -26.45
C LYS A 92 -7.64 -4.98 -26.78
N THR A 93 -7.80 -4.03 -27.69
CA THR A 93 -6.74 -3.09 -28.10
C THR A 93 -7.18 -1.65 -27.85
N GLY A 94 -6.22 -0.74 -27.67
CA GLY A 94 -6.49 0.67 -27.46
C GLY A 94 -5.40 1.34 -26.63
N SER A 95 -5.22 2.64 -26.79
CA SER A 95 -4.18 3.43 -26.11
C SER A 95 -4.27 3.40 -24.57
N ARG A 96 -5.47 3.19 -24.02
CA ARG A 96 -5.71 3.10 -22.56
C ARG A 96 -5.57 1.68 -22.00
N MET A 97 -5.40 0.66 -22.86
CA MET A 97 -5.36 -0.74 -22.42
C MET A 97 -4.19 -1.07 -21.49
N PRO A 98 -2.97 -0.55 -21.69
CA PRO A 98 -1.87 -0.74 -20.74
C PRO A 98 -2.19 -0.26 -19.33
N ILE A 99 -2.78 0.93 -19.20
CA ILE A 99 -3.18 1.51 -17.90
C ILE A 99 -4.30 0.68 -17.27
N PHE A 100 -5.27 0.22 -18.06
CA PHE A 100 -6.35 -0.64 -17.57
C PHE A 100 -5.79 -1.97 -17.02
N ARG A 101 -4.91 -2.63 -17.77
CA ARG A 101 -4.22 -3.86 -17.32
C ARG A 101 -3.43 -3.63 -16.05
N PHE A 102 -2.67 -2.53 -15.98
CA PHE A 102 -1.92 -2.14 -14.79
C PHE A 102 -2.86 -2.00 -13.57
N ALA A 103 -3.97 -1.28 -13.70
CA ALA A 103 -4.93 -1.06 -12.63
C ALA A 103 -5.63 -2.36 -12.17
N CYS A 104 -5.84 -3.33 -13.07
CA CYS A 104 -6.41 -4.64 -12.72
C CYS A 104 -5.42 -5.54 -11.97
N ILE A 105 -4.13 -5.43 -12.25
CA ILE A 105 -3.09 -6.28 -11.64
C ILE A 105 -2.62 -5.69 -10.31
N PHE A 106 -2.39 -4.39 -10.27
CA PHE A 106 -1.77 -3.69 -9.14
C PHE A 106 -2.81 -2.91 -8.34
N SER A 107 -3.25 -3.51 -7.24
CA SER A 107 -4.21 -2.91 -6.30
C SER A 107 -3.57 -1.86 -5.38
N ASN A 108 -4.40 -1.12 -4.64
CA ASN A 108 -3.94 -0.16 -3.62
C ASN A 108 -3.57 -0.86 -2.30
N ALA A 109 -2.56 -1.74 -2.35
CA ALA A 109 -2.18 -2.58 -1.22
C ALA A 109 -1.58 -1.79 -0.04
N ALA A 110 -0.86 -0.69 -0.30
CA ALA A 110 -0.21 0.09 0.74
C ALA A 110 -1.20 0.97 1.51
N TYR A 111 -2.10 1.69 0.81
CA TYR A 111 -3.01 2.64 1.46
C TYR A 111 -4.22 1.98 2.11
N MET A 112 -4.77 0.91 1.52
CA MET A 112 -5.95 0.22 2.03
C MET A 112 -5.63 -1.14 2.67
N GLY A 113 -4.65 -1.85 2.13
CA GLY A 113 -4.29 -3.18 2.61
C GLY A 113 -3.71 -3.16 4.02
N PHE A 114 -2.69 -2.36 4.28
CA PHE A 114 -2.07 -2.30 5.61
C PHE A 114 -3.04 -1.92 6.72
N PRO A 115 -3.86 -0.84 6.61
CA PRO A 115 -4.85 -0.51 7.64
C PRO A 115 -5.82 -1.65 7.94
N LEU A 116 -6.34 -2.30 6.90
CA LEU A 116 -7.29 -3.40 7.06
C LEU A 116 -6.63 -4.62 7.73
N ILE A 117 -5.46 -5.02 7.27
CA ILE A 117 -4.71 -6.15 7.84
C ILE A 117 -4.31 -5.85 9.28
N SER A 118 -3.86 -4.63 9.59
CA SER A 118 -3.53 -4.21 10.95
C SER A 118 -4.73 -4.32 11.89
N ALA A 119 -5.89 -3.89 11.43
CA ALA A 119 -7.12 -3.93 12.21
C ALA A 119 -7.64 -5.35 12.48
N LEU A 120 -7.46 -6.27 11.52
CA LEU A 120 -7.96 -7.65 11.62
C LEU A 120 -6.98 -8.62 12.26
N PHE A 121 -5.69 -8.48 11.98
CA PHE A 121 -4.66 -9.47 12.29
C PHE A 121 -3.48 -8.90 13.09
N GLY A 122 -3.50 -7.62 13.45
CA GLY A 122 -2.47 -6.97 14.26
C GLY A 122 -1.08 -7.00 13.62
N SER A 123 -0.05 -7.07 14.47
CA SER A 123 1.36 -7.00 14.05
C SER A 123 1.80 -8.23 13.23
N GLU A 124 1.28 -9.41 13.52
CA GLU A 124 1.60 -10.63 12.76
C GLU A 124 1.04 -10.53 11.34
N GLY A 125 -0.18 -10.06 11.19
CA GLY A 125 -0.74 -9.78 9.86
C GLY A 125 0.05 -8.75 9.07
N LEU A 126 0.52 -7.68 9.72
CA LEU A 126 1.37 -6.67 9.09
C LEU A 126 2.71 -7.26 8.62
N LEU A 127 3.30 -8.18 9.38
CA LEU A 127 4.53 -8.86 9.01
C LEU A 127 4.32 -9.65 7.68
N TYR A 128 3.24 -10.42 7.57
CA TYR A 128 2.93 -11.14 6.32
C TYR A 128 2.54 -10.20 5.18
N ALA A 129 1.81 -9.13 5.47
CA ALA A 129 1.48 -8.09 4.49
C ALA A 129 2.73 -7.37 3.97
N SER A 130 3.78 -7.20 4.79
CA SER A 130 5.05 -6.61 4.36
C SER A 130 5.77 -7.49 3.33
N ALA A 131 5.68 -8.82 3.46
CA ALA A 131 6.17 -9.75 2.46
C ALA A 131 5.43 -9.59 1.12
N TYR A 132 4.09 -9.48 1.17
CA TYR A 132 3.29 -9.21 -0.01
C TYR A 132 3.69 -7.89 -0.68
N VAL A 133 3.81 -6.81 0.08
CA VAL A 133 4.17 -5.49 -0.45
C VAL A 133 5.58 -5.47 -1.03
N THR A 134 6.50 -6.28 -0.50
CA THR A 134 7.85 -6.45 -1.08
C THR A 134 7.77 -7.02 -2.50
N VAL A 135 7.10 -8.17 -2.64
CA VAL A 135 6.89 -8.82 -3.94
C VAL A 135 6.13 -7.91 -4.89
N PHE A 136 5.07 -7.29 -4.39
CA PHE A 136 4.25 -6.34 -5.12
C PHE A 136 5.08 -5.19 -5.70
N ASN A 137 5.94 -4.54 -4.90
CA ASN A 137 6.79 -3.45 -5.38
C ASN A 137 7.81 -3.93 -6.43
N ILE A 138 8.42 -5.10 -6.23
CA ILE A 138 9.35 -5.66 -7.22
C ILE A 138 8.61 -5.88 -8.55
N LEU A 139 7.44 -6.53 -8.51
CA LEU A 139 6.67 -6.83 -9.72
C LEU A 139 6.02 -5.57 -10.33
N LEU A 140 5.65 -4.59 -9.54
CA LEU A 140 5.13 -3.30 -10.02
C LEU A 140 6.18 -2.56 -10.86
N TRP A 141 7.42 -2.50 -10.40
CA TRP A 141 8.50 -1.83 -11.12
C TRP A 141 9.08 -2.64 -12.28
N THR A 142 8.89 -3.96 -12.28
CA THR A 142 9.30 -4.83 -13.40
C THR A 142 8.17 -5.03 -14.41
N LEU A 143 7.15 -5.79 -14.04
CA LEU A 143 6.02 -6.11 -14.92
C LEU A 143 5.10 -4.91 -15.14
N GLY A 144 4.75 -4.19 -14.07
CA GLY A 144 3.80 -3.07 -14.12
C GLY A 144 4.34 -1.91 -14.96
N TYR A 145 5.58 -1.50 -14.71
CA TYR A 145 6.23 -0.44 -15.49
C TYR A 145 6.41 -0.88 -16.96
N GLY A 146 6.81 -2.14 -17.19
CA GLY A 146 6.94 -2.69 -18.55
C GLY A 146 5.64 -2.70 -19.34
N LEU A 147 4.49 -2.94 -18.68
CA LEU A 147 3.16 -2.89 -19.31
C LEU A 147 2.78 -1.50 -19.79
N VAL A 148 3.15 -0.45 -19.04
CA VAL A 148 2.74 0.94 -19.32
C VAL A 148 3.72 1.64 -20.26
N SER A 149 5.03 1.44 -20.09
CA SER A 149 6.08 2.14 -20.84
C SER A 149 6.54 1.43 -22.12
N GLY A 150 6.04 0.22 -22.37
CA GLY A 150 6.48 -0.59 -23.52
C GLY A 150 7.83 -1.25 -23.37
N GLY A 151 8.45 -1.16 -22.20
CA GLY A 151 9.71 -1.78 -21.81
C GLY A 151 10.38 -1.03 -20.66
N SER A 152 11.09 -1.76 -19.80
CA SER A 152 11.87 -1.16 -18.71
C SER A 152 13.32 -1.58 -18.79
N SER A 153 14.23 -0.62 -18.60
CA SER A 153 15.64 -0.92 -18.43
C SER A 153 15.87 -1.51 -17.03
N VAL A 154 16.70 -2.54 -16.93
CA VAL A 154 17.12 -3.12 -15.63
C VAL A 154 17.65 -2.03 -14.68
N LYS A 155 18.34 -1.03 -15.22
CA LYS A 155 18.86 0.11 -14.44
C LYS A 155 17.76 0.98 -13.85
N GLU A 156 16.65 1.20 -14.57
CA GLU A 156 15.50 1.98 -14.08
C GLU A 156 14.76 1.23 -12.99
N VAL A 157 14.53 -0.07 -13.18
CA VAL A 157 13.95 -0.95 -12.17
C VAL A 157 14.80 -0.94 -10.90
N ALA A 158 16.10 -1.19 -10.98
CA ALA A 158 17.01 -1.19 -9.84
C ALA A 158 17.00 0.17 -9.12
N ARG A 159 17.03 1.29 -9.87
CA ARG A 159 16.96 2.63 -9.29
C ARG A 159 15.65 2.89 -8.55
N SER A 160 14.52 2.42 -9.06
CA SER A 160 13.22 2.57 -8.44
C SER A 160 13.11 1.75 -7.15
N LEU A 161 13.58 0.50 -7.17
CA LEU A 161 13.61 -0.36 -5.99
C LEU A 161 14.49 0.23 -4.88
N VAL A 162 15.70 0.69 -5.23
CA VAL A 162 16.61 1.37 -4.28
C VAL A 162 16.01 2.66 -3.71
N ARG A 163 15.07 3.31 -4.37
CA ARG A 163 14.39 4.50 -3.85
C ARG A 163 13.14 4.21 -3.02
N THR A 164 12.73 2.94 -2.91
CA THR A 164 11.52 2.55 -2.20
C THR A 164 11.82 2.31 -0.71
N PRO A 165 11.45 3.23 0.21
CA PRO A 165 11.90 3.18 1.60
C PRO A 165 11.36 1.98 2.38
N VAL A 166 10.19 1.45 1.99
CA VAL A 166 9.60 0.27 2.62
C VAL A 166 10.50 -0.97 2.47
N LEU A 167 11.29 -1.08 1.39
CA LEU A 167 12.22 -2.22 1.21
C LEU A 167 13.36 -2.18 2.23
N TYR A 168 13.88 -1.00 2.55
CA TYR A 168 14.87 -0.85 3.61
C TYR A 168 14.27 -1.18 4.98
N ALA A 169 13.04 -0.73 5.25
CA ALA A 169 12.33 -1.05 6.48
C ALA A 169 12.14 -2.56 6.68
N ILE A 170 11.86 -3.30 5.58
CA ILE A 170 11.72 -4.75 5.62
C ILE A 170 13.07 -5.42 5.92
N VAL A 171 14.17 -4.97 5.29
CA VAL A 171 15.51 -5.52 5.55
C VAL A 171 15.92 -5.27 7.00
N VAL A 172 15.73 -4.05 7.50
CA VAL A 172 16.01 -3.69 8.90
C VAL A 172 15.11 -4.47 9.85
N GLY A 173 13.80 -4.53 9.58
CA GLY A 173 12.83 -5.25 10.40
C GLY A 173 13.14 -6.75 10.44
N LEU A 174 13.45 -7.36 9.30
CA LEU A 174 13.84 -8.77 9.23
C LEU A 174 15.13 -9.05 10.02
N GLY A 175 16.10 -8.13 9.95
CA GLY A 175 17.31 -8.19 10.78
C GLY A 175 16.99 -8.18 12.27
N ILE A 176 16.12 -7.27 12.72
CA ILE A 176 15.68 -7.18 14.12
C ILE A 176 14.98 -8.48 14.53
N TYR A 177 14.08 -9.00 13.70
CA TYR A 177 13.33 -10.23 13.96
C TYR A 177 14.23 -11.48 14.05
N LEU A 178 15.14 -11.66 13.08
CA LEU A 178 16.00 -12.85 13.03
C LEU A 178 17.10 -12.84 14.10
N LEU A 179 17.68 -11.66 14.36
CA LEU A 179 18.76 -11.49 15.34
C LEU A 179 18.24 -11.21 16.75
N GLN A 180 16.91 -11.07 16.92
CA GLN A 180 16.26 -10.76 18.20
C GLN A 180 16.90 -9.56 18.91
N ILE A 181 17.19 -8.48 18.16
CA ILE A 181 17.88 -7.29 18.69
C ILE A 181 16.94 -6.57 19.65
N PRO A 182 17.31 -6.44 20.94
CA PRO A 182 16.51 -5.68 21.90
C PRO A 182 16.61 -4.19 21.60
N LEU A 183 15.50 -3.57 21.19
CA LEU A 183 15.45 -2.12 20.97
C LEU A 183 15.04 -1.41 22.25
N PRO A 184 15.77 -0.34 22.68
CA PRO A 184 15.40 0.44 23.86
C PRO A 184 14.08 1.20 23.64
N ALA A 185 13.38 1.49 24.75
CA ALA A 185 12.08 2.19 24.73
C ALA A 185 12.14 3.54 23.98
N LEU A 186 13.28 4.22 24.04
CA LEU A 186 13.53 5.48 23.32
C LEU A 186 13.36 5.35 21.79
N ILE A 187 13.60 4.17 21.22
CA ILE A 187 13.42 3.89 19.79
C ILE A 187 12.03 3.29 19.52
N THR A 188 11.56 2.40 20.40
CA THR A 188 10.33 1.66 20.17
C THR A 188 9.07 2.52 20.32
N GLN A 189 9.05 3.46 21.27
CA GLN A 189 7.91 4.36 21.47
C GLN A 189 7.63 5.26 20.25
N PRO A 190 8.61 5.96 19.65
CA PRO A 190 8.38 6.71 18.42
C PRO A 190 7.91 5.83 17.25
N LEU A 191 8.45 4.60 17.10
CA LEU A 191 8.01 3.67 16.07
C LEU A 191 6.54 3.28 16.23
N GLU A 192 6.11 3.00 17.46
CA GLU A 192 4.70 2.66 17.77
C GLU A 192 3.76 3.82 17.48
N LEU A 193 4.13 5.04 17.91
CA LEU A 193 3.35 6.24 17.67
C LEU A 193 3.21 6.53 16.16
N LEU A 194 4.30 6.45 15.42
CA LEU A 194 4.27 6.63 13.96
C LEU A 194 3.47 5.52 13.27
N ALA A 195 3.64 4.26 13.70
CA ALA A 195 2.86 3.14 13.16
C ALA A 195 1.35 3.35 13.34
N GLY A 196 0.93 3.88 14.50
CA GLY A 196 -0.47 4.20 14.80
C GLY A 196 -1.07 5.27 13.88
N VAL A 197 -0.26 6.15 13.30
CA VAL A 197 -0.72 7.18 12.35
C VAL A 197 -1.03 6.60 10.96
N ASN A 198 -0.53 5.41 10.63
CA ASN A 198 -0.70 4.83 9.29
C ASN A 198 -2.17 4.73 8.86
N THR A 199 -3.02 4.13 9.66
CA THR A 199 -4.44 3.92 9.33
C THR A 199 -5.18 5.26 9.14
N PRO A 200 -5.21 6.20 10.10
CA PRO A 200 -5.95 7.43 9.92
C PRO A 200 -5.40 8.26 8.75
N LEU A 201 -4.09 8.41 8.61
CA LEU A 201 -3.52 9.23 7.55
C LEU A 201 -3.75 8.64 6.15
N SER A 202 -3.58 7.33 5.97
CA SER A 202 -3.82 6.69 4.67
C SER A 202 -5.28 6.79 4.24
N MET A 203 -6.22 6.68 5.17
CA MET A 203 -7.65 6.82 4.88
C MET A 203 -8.03 8.27 4.57
N LEU A 204 -7.47 9.25 5.30
CA LEU A 204 -7.66 10.67 4.99
C LEU A 204 -7.14 11.00 3.58
N ILE A 205 -5.94 10.53 3.22
CA ILE A 205 -5.37 10.73 1.88
C ILE A 205 -6.26 10.07 0.81
N THR A 206 -6.77 8.87 1.07
CA THR A 206 -7.70 8.18 0.16
C THR A 206 -8.97 9.03 -0.05
N GLY A 207 -9.53 9.59 1.02
CA GLY A 207 -10.66 10.52 0.95
C GLY A 207 -10.35 11.78 0.12
N MET A 208 -9.16 12.35 0.29
CA MET A 208 -8.68 13.47 -0.52
C MET A 208 -8.59 13.12 -2.01
N LEU A 209 -8.10 11.93 -2.34
CA LEU A 209 -7.97 11.46 -3.72
C LEU A 209 -9.34 11.25 -4.38
N ILE A 210 -10.31 10.70 -3.64
CA ILE A 210 -11.69 10.54 -4.12
C ILE A 210 -12.33 11.92 -4.38
N ALA A 211 -12.18 12.85 -3.44
CA ALA A 211 -12.68 14.23 -3.63
C ALA A 211 -12.05 14.93 -4.84
N ALA A 212 -10.78 14.64 -5.16
CA ALA A 212 -10.11 15.16 -6.34
C ALA A 212 -10.67 14.58 -7.65
N GLY A 213 -11.08 13.30 -7.65
CA GLY A 213 -11.70 12.65 -8.81
C GLY A 213 -13.02 13.31 -9.21
N ASP A 214 -13.86 13.65 -8.24
CA ASP A 214 -15.11 14.36 -8.48
C ASP A 214 -14.85 15.77 -9.08
N ALA A 215 -13.86 16.51 -8.56
CA ALA A 215 -13.52 17.84 -9.06
C ALA A 215 -13.06 17.81 -10.53
N VAL A 216 -12.28 16.81 -10.93
CA VAL A 216 -11.83 16.65 -12.32
C VAL A 216 -13.00 16.29 -13.25
N SER A 217 -13.97 15.51 -12.80
CA SER A 217 -15.16 15.17 -13.59
C SER A 217 -16.02 16.40 -13.89
N TYR A 218 -16.20 17.29 -12.92
CA TYR A 218 -16.96 18.53 -13.11
C TYR A 218 -16.26 19.55 -14.02
N THR A 219 -14.93 19.66 -13.96
CA THR A 219 -14.19 20.59 -14.82
C THR A 219 -14.20 20.18 -16.29
N HIS A 220 -14.30 18.90 -16.61
CA HIS A 220 -14.43 18.42 -17.99
C HIS A 220 -15.84 18.56 -18.57
N LEU A 221 -16.88 18.67 -17.70
CA LEU A 221 -18.26 18.87 -18.13
C LEU A 221 -18.61 20.36 -18.32
N THR A 222 -17.78 21.29 -17.85
CA THR A 222 -18.04 22.72 -17.89
C THR A 222 -17.14 23.51 -18.84
N LEU A 223 -16.37 22.86 -19.72
CA LEU A 223 -15.67 23.56 -20.80
C LEU A 223 -16.70 24.00 -21.84
N PRO A 224 -16.93 25.34 -22.03
CA PRO A 224 -17.81 25.80 -23.09
C PRO A 224 -17.19 25.43 -24.43
N THR A 225 -17.96 24.74 -25.24
CA THR A 225 -17.71 24.65 -26.68
C THR A 225 -17.93 26.04 -27.29
N THR A 226 -16.87 26.81 -27.48
CA THR A 226 -16.84 27.96 -28.42
C THR A 226 -15.82 27.68 -29.48
#